data_db26875330df72cb020acb0fd0b16ad3
#
_entry.id   db26875330df72cb020acb0fd0b16ad3
#
_cell.length_a   1.000
_cell.length_b   1.000
_cell.length_c   1.000
_cell.angle_alpha   90.00
_cell.angle_beta   90.00
_cell.angle_gamma   90.00
#
_symmetry.space_group_name_H-M   'P 1'
#
loop_
_entity.id
_entity.type
_entity.pdbx_description
1 polymer ?
#
loop_
_entity_poly.entity_id
_entity_poly.type
_entity_poly.pdbx_seq_one_letter_code
_entity_poly.pdbx_strand_id
1 'polypeptide(L)'
;MISKTLYALQVKIGTDFEFNLKKVLTLLDQCQEDSIICTPEVVFSGFAYQHMEEAAEFSKIATQTLLEATKNHTLITTMIEKNHQHFFNNLKVFHKGEIVHKQSKNKLFALGDEQLHFCAGSEDEITPFYVDSIKCAALNCFELRFIDLWKRVQGADIIFVPAQWGKQRKDQFETLCKALAIANQSFVVASDGANDTMAKGSSVITPYGVVYKNDKKECVQAQVDLRETSKMRKYIHTGIQINL
;
A
#
# COMPACT_ATOMS: atom_id res chain seq x y z
N MET A 1 -8.53 8.82 22.68
CA MET A 1 -8.56 9.21 21.24
C MET A 1 -7.69 8.20 20.51
N ILE A 2 -8.20 7.51 19.51
CA ILE A 2 -7.38 6.63 18.67
C ILE A 2 -6.90 7.51 17.50
N SER A 3 -5.94 8.40 17.80
CA SER A 3 -5.28 9.20 16.77
C SER A 3 -4.09 8.40 16.22
N LYS A 4 -3.95 8.35 14.91
CA LYS A 4 -2.79 7.75 14.21
C LYS A 4 -2.24 8.72 13.18
N THR A 5 -0.93 8.69 12.98
CA THR A 5 -0.31 9.38 11.86
C THR A 5 -0.12 8.37 10.73
N LEU A 6 -0.72 8.69 9.58
CA LEU A 6 -0.65 7.89 8.36
C LEU A 6 0.31 8.55 7.37
N TYR A 7 1.18 7.77 6.76
CA TYR A 7 2.12 8.21 5.74
C TYR A 7 1.93 7.47 4.43
N ALA A 8 1.84 8.22 3.34
CA ALA A 8 1.98 7.72 1.98
C ALA A 8 3.34 8.18 1.45
N LEU A 9 4.27 7.27 1.27
CA LEU A 9 5.56 7.59 0.68
C LEU A 9 5.44 7.75 -0.84
N GLN A 10 6.19 8.68 -1.40
CA GLN A 10 6.25 8.98 -2.83
C GLN A 10 7.70 8.97 -3.27
N VAL A 11 8.19 7.78 -3.64
CA VAL A 11 9.63 7.52 -3.83
C VAL A 11 9.95 7.40 -5.32
N LYS A 12 11.07 8.01 -5.74
CA LYS A 12 11.70 7.70 -7.02
C LYS A 12 12.38 6.34 -6.91
N ILE A 13 11.97 5.42 -7.80
CA ILE A 13 12.50 4.07 -7.84
C ILE A 13 13.55 3.99 -8.94
N GLY A 14 14.78 3.66 -8.57
CA GLY A 14 15.90 3.45 -9.47
C GLY A 14 16.14 1.97 -9.78
N THR A 15 17.19 1.68 -10.53
CA THR A 15 17.65 0.33 -10.86
C THR A 15 18.56 -0.28 -9.79
N ASP A 16 19.08 0.52 -8.88
CA ASP A 16 19.91 0.08 -7.76
C ASP A 16 19.01 -0.25 -6.55
N PHE A 17 18.91 -1.54 -6.23
CA PHE A 17 18.03 -2.05 -5.20
C PHE A 17 18.46 -1.63 -3.80
N GLU A 18 19.77 -1.59 -3.53
CA GLU A 18 20.32 -1.16 -2.23
C GLU A 18 20.05 0.32 -2.00
N PHE A 19 20.22 1.13 -3.04
CA PHE A 19 19.90 2.56 -2.97
C PHE A 19 18.41 2.79 -2.69
N ASN A 20 17.52 2.04 -3.34
CA ASN A 20 16.08 2.13 -3.10
C ASN A 20 15.73 1.76 -1.65
N LEU A 21 16.30 0.66 -1.13
CA LEU A 21 16.11 0.24 0.27
C LEU A 21 16.61 1.31 1.23
N LYS A 22 17.84 1.80 1.05
CA LYS A 22 18.41 2.86 1.88
C LYS A 22 17.55 4.13 1.87
N LYS A 23 17.00 4.49 0.71
CA LYS A 23 16.07 5.63 0.59
C LYS A 23 14.82 5.42 1.43
N VAL A 24 14.20 4.25 1.35
CA VAL A 24 13.01 3.93 2.17
C VAL A 24 13.35 3.98 3.65
N LEU A 25 14.46 3.38 4.08
CA LEU A 25 14.90 3.42 5.50
C LEU A 25 15.09 4.85 5.99
N THR A 26 15.76 5.70 5.19
CA THR A 26 15.93 7.12 5.52
C THR A 26 14.58 7.85 5.70
N LEU A 27 13.57 7.50 4.91
CA LEU A 27 12.25 8.09 5.03
C LEU A 27 11.48 7.52 6.25
N LEU A 28 11.66 6.24 6.58
CA LEU A 28 11.11 5.65 7.80
C LEU A 28 11.64 6.35 9.05
N ASP A 29 12.93 6.63 9.11
CA ASP A 29 13.57 7.35 10.23
C ASP A 29 13.02 8.78 10.42
N GLN A 30 12.42 9.38 9.39
CA GLN A 30 11.78 10.70 9.45
C GLN A 30 10.31 10.62 9.89
N CYS A 31 9.72 9.44 9.87
CA CYS A 31 8.34 9.23 10.29
C CYS A 31 8.24 9.21 11.82
N GLN A 32 7.11 9.68 12.34
CA GLN A 32 6.84 9.59 13.78
C GLN A 32 6.71 8.13 14.21
N GLU A 33 7.21 7.81 15.40
CA GLU A 33 6.98 6.49 16.00
C GLU A 33 5.48 6.16 16.08
N ASP A 34 5.17 4.88 16.11
CA ASP A 34 3.80 4.35 16.13
C ASP A 34 2.92 4.81 14.93
N SER A 35 3.56 5.20 13.82
CA SER A 35 2.88 5.54 12.57
C SER A 35 2.66 4.33 11.66
N ILE A 36 1.71 4.50 10.72
CA ILE A 36 1.42 3.51 9.69
C ILE A 36 1.80 4.08 8.33
N ILE A 37 2.66 3.39 7.61
CA ILE A 37 3.37 3.89 6.44
C ILE A 37 3.10 2.95 5.26
N CYS A 38 2.73 3.51 4.11
CA CYS A 38 2.60 2.79 2.85
C CYS A 38 3.69 3.26 1.87
N THR A 39 4.32 2.32 1.16
CA THR A 39 5.27 2.61 0.08
C THR A 39 4.62 2.43 -1.29
N PRO A 40 5.24 2.94 -2.37
CA PRO A 40 4.88 2.52 -3.73
C PRO A 40 5.04 1.02 -3.96
N GLU A 41 4.38 0.51 -4.99
CA GLU A 41 4.47 -0.89 -5.42
C GLU A 41 5.91 -1.23 -5.83
N VAL A 42 6.39 -2.42 -5.43
CA VAL A 42 7.74 -2.96 -5.70
C VAL A 42 8.85 -1.92 -5.55
N VAL A 43 8.77 -1.13 -4.47
CA VAL A 43 9.61 0.07 -4.26
C VAL A 43 11.11 -0.24 -4.24
N PHE A 44 11.50 -1.47 -3.87
CA PHE A 44 12.91 -1.84 -3.72
C PHE A 44 13.58 -2.17 -5.04
N SER A 45 12.85 -2.76 -5.99
CA SER A 45 13.42 -3.25 -7.26
C SER A 45 12.81 -2.60 -8.51
N GLY A 46 11.67 -1.90 -8.37
CA GLY A 46 10.79 -1.69 -9.50
C GLY A 46 10.31 -3.04 -10.04
N PHE A 47 9.75 -3.06 -11.24
CA PHE A 47 9.28 -4.31 -11.85
C PHE A 47 10.41 -5.24 -12.31
N ALA A 48 11.64 -4.77 -12.49
CA ALA A 48 12.87 -5.54 -12.69
C ALA A 48 12.75 -6.81 -13.57
N TYR A 49 11.95 -6.78 -14.65
CA TYR A 49 11.62 -7.98 -15.46
C TYR A 49 12.83 -8.73 -16.00
N GLN A 50 13.94 -8.04 -16.26
CA GLN A 50 15.18 -8.67 -16.71
C GLN A 50 16.07 -9.19 -15.56
N HIS A 51 15.70 -8.90 -14.31
CA HIS A 51 16.46 -9.19 -13.08
C HIS A 51 15.58 -9.81 -11.98
N MET A 52 14.59 -10.62 -12.37
CA MET A 52 13.59 -11.17 -11.43
C MET A 52 14.21 -12.03 -10.33
N GLU A 53 15.21 -12.85 -10.68
CA GLU A 53 15.94 -13.69 -9.70
C GLU A 53 16.67 -12.80 -8.68
N GLU A 54 17.42 -11.82 -9.17
CA GLU A 54 18.15 -10.88 -8.33
C GLU A 54 17.21 -10.09 -7.42
N ALA A 55 16.07 -9.62 -7.96
CA ALA A 55 15.06 -8.91 -7.18
C ALA A 55 14.44 -9.79 -6.10
N ALA A 56 14.20 -11.08 -6.39
CA ALA A 56 13.64 -12.02 -5.42
C ALA A 56 14.65 -12.34 -4.30
N GLU A 57 15.93 -12.52 -4.62
CA GLU A 57 16.97 -12.70 -3.60
C GLU A 57 17.17 -11.42 -2.76
N PHE A 58 17.16 -10.24 -3.40
CA PHE A 58 17.23 -8.98 -2.69
C PHE A 58 16.04 -8.78 -1.75
N SER A 59 14.85 -9.24 -2.12
CA SER A 59 13.66 -9.16 -1.26
C SER A 59 13.82 -9.90 0.07
N LYS A 60 14.66 -10.94 0.12
CA LYS A 60 15.00 -11.62 1.39
C LYS A 60 15.83 -10.72 2.30
N ILE A 61 16.83 -10.05 1.72
CA ILE A 61 17.68 -9.08 2.43
C ILE A 61 16.85 -7.90 2.93
N ALA A 62 16.03 -7.31 2.04
CA ALA A 62 15.14 -6.22 2.39
C ALA A 62 14.17 -6.63 3.51
N THR A 63 13.62 -7.86 3.46
CA THR A 63 12.72 -8.37 4.51
C THR A 63 13.42 -8.39 5.87
N GLN A 64 14.63 -8.92 5.98
CA GLN A 64 15.36 -8.98 7.26
C GLN A 64 15.67 -7.57 7.79
N THR A 65 16.09 -6.66 6.90
CA THR A 65 16.34 -5.26 7.27
C THR A 65 15.09 -4.56 7.76
N LEU A 66 13.94 -4.79 7.11
CA LEU A 66 12.67 -4.16 7.47
C LEU A 66 12.10 -4.68 8.78
N LEU A 67 12.32 -5.95 9.14
CA LEU A 67 11.95 -6.47 10.47
C LEU A 67 12.60 -5.65 11.58
N GLU A 68 13.87 -5.29 11.43
CA GLU A 68 14.55 -4.43 12.41
C GLU A 68 14.07 -2.97 12.35
N ALA A 69 13.93 -2.42 11.14
CA ALA A 69 13.56 -1.01 10.94
C ALA A 69 12.11 -0.69 11.36
N THR A 70 11.25 -1.69 11.45
CA THR A 70 9.82 -1.48 11.76
C THR A 70 9.44 -1.80 13.20
N LYS A 71 10.42 -1.91 14.12
CA LYS A 71 10.13 -2.17 15.55
C LYS A 71 9.20 -1.14 16.18
N ASN A 72 9.29 0.12 15.74
CA ASN A 72 8.47 1.23 16.23
C ASN A 72 7.45 1.73 15.19
N HIS A 73 7.26 1.02 14.07
CA HIS A 73 6.40 1.43 12.97
C HIS A 73 5.57 0.28 12.42
N THR A 74 4.58 0.63 11.61
CA THR A 74 3.93 -0.32 10.70
C THR A 74 4.25 0.09 9.27
N LEU A 75 4.72 -0.84 8.46
CA LEU A 75 5.05 -0.61 7.06
C LEU A 75 4.27 -1.56 6.16
N ILE A 76 3.56 -1.00 5.20
CA ILE A 76 2.91 -1.73 4.12
C ILE A 76 3.74 -1.51 2.85
N THR A 77 4.25 -2.57 2.29
CA THR A 77 5.09 -2.53 1.09
C THR A 77 4.87 -3.74 0.21
N THR A 78 5.30 -3.68 -1.05
CA THR A 78 5.27 -4.83 -1.94
C THR A 78 6.68 -5.14 -2.45
N MET A 79 6.93 -6.41 -2.74
CA MET A 79 8.22 -6.86 -3.24
C MET A 79 8.07 -8.09 -4.13
N ILE A 80 9.05 -8.30 -5.00
CA ILE A 80 9.13 -9.48 -5.86
C ILE A 80 9.62 -10.65 -5.02
N GLU A 81 8.85 -11.72 -4.96
CA GLU A 81 9.27 -12.95 -4.30
C GLU A 81 9.16 -14.15 -5.23
N LYS A 82 10.04 -15.12 -5.05
CA LYS A 82 10.02 -16.38 -5.78
C LYS A 82 9.53 -17.52 -4.88
N ASN A 83 8.60 -18.29 -5.41
CA ASN A 83 8.16 -19.56 -4.82
C ASN A 83 8.28 -20.66 -5.87
N HIS A 84 9.16 -21.65 -5.63
CA HIS A 84 9.57 -22.63 -6.63
C HIS A 84 10.09 -21.97 -7.92
N GLN A 85 9.38 -22.17 -9.04
CA GLN A 85 9.74 -21.60 -10.35
C GLN A 85 8.95 -20.31 -10.68
N HIS A 86 8.10 -19.83 -9.77
CA HIS A 86 7.16 -18.75 -10.04
C HIS A 86 7.51 -17.49 -9.22
N PHE A 87 7.37 -16.34 -9.87
CA PHE A 87 7.50 -15.04 -9.22
C PHE A 87 6.14 -14.45 -8.87
N PHE A 88 6.07 -13.78 -7.75
CA PHE A 88 4.88 -13.11 -7.24
C PHE A 88 5.22 -11.68 -6.83
N ASN A 89 4.28 -10.78 -7.06
CA ASN A 89 4.30 -9.44 -6.48
C ASN A 89 3.56 -9.50 -5.14
N ASN A 90 4.31 -9.64 -4.06
CA ASN A 90 3.79 -9.88 -2.73
C ASN A 90 3.74 -8.61 -1.90
N LEU A 91 2.54 -8.28 -1.41
CA LEU A 91 2.36 -7.30 -0.36
C LEU A 91 2.69 -7.93 0.99
N LYS A 92 3.46 -7.21 1.80
CA LYS A 92 3.77 -7.56 3.19
C LYS A 92 3.45 -6.41 4.12
N VAL A 93 2.97 -6.75 5.29
CA VAL A 93 2.75 -5.81 6.39
C VAL A 93 3.72 -6.14 7.52
N PHE A 94 4.65 -5.24 7.74
CA PHE A 94 5.58 -5.29 8.87
C PHE A 94 5.02 -4.47 10.02
N HIS A 95 4.95 -5.05 11.20
CA HIS A 95 4.46 -4.39 12.42
C HIS A 95 5.25 -4.86 13.62
N LYS A 96 5.85 -3.92 14.34
CA LYS A 96 6.64 -4.21 15.56
C LYS A 96 7.70 -5.30 15.37
N GLY A 97 8.37 -5.31 14.21
CA GLY A 97 9.42 -6.27 13.89
C GLY A 97 8.94 -7.64 13.42
N GLU A 98 7.66 -7.80 13.12
CA GLU A 98 7.07 -9.04 12.61
C GLU A 98 6.31 -8.80 11.29
N ILE A 99 6.12 -9.86 10.51
CA ILE A 99 5.22 -9.83 9.35
C ILE A 99 3.86 -10.33 9.81
N VAL A 100 2.88 -9.41 9.88
CA VAL A 100 1.53 -9.72 10.38
C VAL A 100 0.52 -10.05 9.27
N HIS A 101 0.86 -9.73 8.02
CA HIS A 101 0.04 -10.06 6.84
C HIS A 101 0.88 -10.18 5.59
N LYS A 102 0.44 -11.08 4.69
CA LYS A 102 1.01 -11.27 3.35
C LYS A 102 -0.11 -11.61 2.38
N GLN A 103 -0.08 -11.01 1.19
CA GLN A 103 -0.97 -11.36 0.06
C GLN A 103 -0.24 -11.17 -1.25
N SER A 104 -0.50 -12.06 -2.21
CA SER A 104 0.04 -11.96 -3.57
C SER A 104 -0.93 -11.15 -4.44
N LYS A 105 -0.40 -10.32 -5.33
CA LYS A 105 -1.21 -9.55 -6.28
C LYS A 105 -2.05 -10.49 -7.14
N ASN A 106 -3.37 -10.33 -7.10
CA ASN A 106 -4.30 -11.17 -7.85
C ASN A 106 -4.55 -10.66 -9.27
N LYS A 107 -4.75 -9.34 -9.45
CA LYS A 107 -5.03 -8.76 -10.76
C LYS A 107 -3.76 -8.20 -11.39
N LEU A 108 -3.19 -8.96 -12.32
CA LEU A 108 -1.98 -8.57 -13.05
C LEU A 108 -2.32 -7.60 -14.18
N PHE A 109 -1.46 -6.59 -14.37
CA PHE A 109 -1.66 -5.52 -15.34
C PHE A 109 -1.05 -5.90 -16.69
N ALA A 110 -1.90 -6.36 -17.63
CA ALA A 110 -1.45 -6.87 -18.92
C ALA A 110 -0.76 -5.83 -19.81
N LEU A 111 -1.16 -4.55 -19.74
CA LEU A 111 -0.50 -3.47 -20.47
C LEU A 111 0.95 -3.19 -19.97
N GLY A 112 1.29 -3.67 -18.79
CA GLY A 112 2.62 -3.62 -18.20
C GLY A 112 3.33 -4.97 -18.24
N ASP A 113 2.86 -5.92 -19.03
CA ASP A 113 3.42 -7.26 -19.22
C ASP A 113 3.54 -8.10 -17.95
N GLU A 114 2.86 -7.70 -16.86
CA GLU A 114 2.95 -8.40 -15.57
C GLU A 114 2.62 -9.90 -15.69
N GLN A 115 1.65 -10.29 -16.52
CA GLN A 115 1.23 -11.67 -16.74
C GLN A 115 2.31 -12.54 -17.41
N LEU A 116 3.35 -11.94 -18.00
CA LEU A 116 4.48 -12.66 -18.58
C LEU A 116 5.56 -12.99 -17.55
N HIS A 117 5.55 -12.29 -16.40
CA HIS A 117 6.61 -12.35 -15.40
C HIS A 117 6.14 -12.81 -14.03
N PHE A 118 4.87 -12.56 -13.68
CA PHE A 118 4.30 -12.93 -12.39
C PHE A 118 3.19 -13.97 -12.51
N CYS A 119 3.05 -14.77 -11.48
CA CYS A 119 1.84 -15.54 -11.22
C CYS A 119 0.87 -14.71 -10.38
N ALA A 120 -0.41 -14.80 -10.72
CA ALA A 120 -1.46 -14.20 -9.92
C ALA A 120 -1.65 -14.95 -8.60
N GLY A 121 -1.83 -14.20 -7.51
CA GLY A 121 -2.26 -14.75 -6.23
C GLY A 121 -3.74 -15.12 -6.21
N SER A 122 -4.18 -15.72 -5.11
CA SER A 122 -5.60 -16.00 -4.89
C SER A 122 -6.35 -14.76 -4.46
N GLU A 123 -7.59 -14.58 -4.92
CA GLU A 123 -8.49 -13.56 -4.36
C GLU A 123 -8.75 -13.79 -2.87
N ASP A 124 -8.65 -15.03 -2.38
CA ASP A 124 -8.87 -15.37 -0.98
C ASP A 124 -7.77 -14.87 -0.05
N GLU A 125 -6.61 -14.47 -0.61
CA GLU A 125 -5.56 -13.79 0.16
C GLU A 125 -5.91 -12.32 0.45
N ILE A 126 -6.81 -11.70 -0.35
CA ILE A 126 -7.26 -10.33 -0.16
C ILE A 126 -8.29 -10.31 0.97
N THR A 127 -7.81 -10.24 2.18
CA THR A 127 -8.61 -10.27 3.41
C THR A 127 -8.20 -9.13 4.34
N PRO A 128 -9.13 -8.64 5.19
CA PRO A 128 -8.75 -7.74 6.26
C PRO A 128 -7.77 -8.38 7.24
N PHE A 129 -6.83 -7.58 7.74
CA PHE A 129 -5.85 -7.94 8.76
C PHE A 129 -5.86 -6.89 9.89
N TYR A 130 -5.15 -7.16 10.97
CA TYR A 130 -5.11 -6.26 12.11
C TYR A 130 -3.70 -5.72 12.36
N VAL A 131 -3.63 -4.42 12.63
CA VAL A 131 -2.48 -3.71 13.16
C VAL A 131 -2.89 -3.19 14.53
N ASP A 132 -2.42 -3.82 15.60
CA ASP A 132 -3.00 -3.69 16.94
C ASP A 132 -4.52 -3.97 16.90
N SER A 133 -5.35 -3.01 17.30
CA SER A 133 -6.82 -3.12 17.24
C SER A 133 -7.43 -2.51 15.97
N ILE A 134 -6.61 -2.00 15.04
CA ILE A 134 -7.07 -1.32 13.81
C ILE A 134 -7.27 -2.37 12.72
N LYS A 135 -8.49 -2.44 12.20
CA LYS A 135 -8.80 -3.32 11.07
C LYS A 135 -8.34 -2.67 9.77
N CYS A 136 -7.39 -3.30 9.12
CA CYS A 136 -6.77 -2.84 7.89
C CYS A 136 -7.04 -3.79 6.72
N ALA A 137 -6.88 -3.30 5.49
CA ALA A 137 -6.88 -4.11 4.28
C ALA A 137 -6.00 -3.45 3.21
N ALA A 138 -5.71 -4.16 2.12
CA ALA A 138 -4.92 -3.61 1.03
C ALA A 138 -5.41 -4.07 -0.34
N LEU A 139 -5.24 -3.19 -1.34
CA LEU A 139 -5.41 -3.48 -2.76
C LEU A 139 -4.13 -3.07 -3.49
N ASN A 140 -3.49 -4.01 -4.19
CA ASN A 140 -2.22 -3.74 -4.84
C ASN A 140 -2.43 -3.14 -6.25
N CYS A 141 -2.16 -1.85 -6.40
CA CYS A 141 -2.05 -1.14 -7.67
C CYS A 141 -3.25 -1.31 -8.61
N PHE A 142 -3.14 -2.18 -9.61
CA PHE A 142 -4.18 -2.43 -10.61
C PHE A 142 -5.48 -3.01 -10.01
N GLU A 143 -5.38 -3.68 -8.86
CA GLU A 143 -6.55 -4.21 -8.12
C GLU A 143 -7.55 -3.11 -7.75
N LEU A 144 -7.10 -1.86 -7.63
CA LEU A 144 -7.95 -0.69 -7.41
C LEU A 144 -9.06 -0.52 -8.46
N ARG A 145 -8.92 -1.08 -9.67
CA ARG A 145 -9.95 -1.01 -10.72
C ARG A 145 -11.10 -2.01 -10.57
N PHE A 146 -10.95 -2.99 -9.70
CA PHE A 146 -11.89 -4.11 -9.58
C PHE A 146 -12.83 -3.91 -8.40
N ILE A 147 -14.06 -3.49 -8.71
CA ILE A 147 -15.07 -3.18 -7.69
C ILE A 147 -15.42 -4.39 -6.81
N ASP A 148 -15.32 -5.61 -7.33
CA ASP A 148 -15.56 -6.82 -6.55
C ASP A 148 -14.49 -6.99 -5.45
N LEU A 149 -13.24 -6.56 -5.68
CA LEU A 149 -12.21 -6.55 -4.65
C LEU A 149 -12.47 -5.48 -3.58
N TRP A 150 -13.18 -4.39 -3.92
CA TRP A 150 -13.58 -3.40 -2.91
C TRP A 150 -14.50 -4.00 -1.85
N LYS A 151 -15.34 -4.97 -2.23
CA LYS A 151 -16.20 -5.70 -1.28
C LYS A 151 -15.39 -6.56 -0.32
N ARG A 152 -14.27 -7.14 -0.78
CA ARG A 152 -13.38 -7.95 0.07
C ARG A 152 -12.69 -7.14 1.15
N VAL A 153 -12.39 -5.87 0.89
CA VAL A 153 -11.76 -4.95 1.86
C VAL A 153 -12.76 -4.15 2.68
N GLN A 154 -14.05 -4.42 2.50
CA GLN A 154 -15.12 -3.71 3.19
C GLN A 154 -15.08 -3.91 4.71
N GLY A 155 -15.35 -2.85 5.45
CA GLY A 155 -15.33 -2.86 6.91
C GLY A 155 -13.93 -2.66 7.52
N ALA A 156 -12.86 -2.53 6.70
CA ALA A 156 -11.57 -2.05 7.18
C ALA A 156 -11.66 -0.57 7.61
N ASP A 157 -10.89 -0.18 8.61
CA ASP A 157 -10.79 1.23 9.02
C ASP A 157 -9.80 1.98 8.12
N ILE A 158 -8.75 1.26 7.67
CA ILE A 158 -7.75 1.81 6.74
C ILE A 158 -7.54 0.82 5.59
N ILE A 159 -7.56 1.34 4.35
CA ILE A 159 -7.24 0.56 3.15
C ILE A 159 -5.97 1.15 2.52
N PHE A 160 -4.98 0.30 2.27
CA PHE A 160 -3.71 0.67 1.66
C PHE A 160 -3.72 0.36 0.16
N VAL A 161 -3.12 1.27 -0.63
CA VAL A 161 -3.00 1.11 -2.09
C VAL A 161 -1.56 1.43 -2.50
N PRO A 162 -0.61 0.47 -2.31
CA PRO A 162 0.70 0.58 -2.95
C PRO A 162 0.55 0.52 -4.46
N ALA A 163 1.20 1.42 -5.20
CA ALA A 163 0.97 1.58 -6.64
C ALA A 163 2.20 2.05 -7.43
N GLN A 164 2.18 1.77 -8.74
CA GLN A 164 3.00 2.40 -9.76
C GLN A 164 2.13 2.71 -11.00
N TRP A 165 1.32 3.73 -10.89
CA TRP A 165 0.46 4.17 -11.99
C TRP A 165 1.19 5.16 -12.90
N GLY A 166 1.04 5.00 -14.20
CA GLY A 166 1.63 5.93 -15.17
C GLY A 166 0.95 7.30 -15.14
N LYS A 167 1.72 8.36 -15.41
CA LYS A 167 1.31 9.78 -15.40
C LYS A 167 0.00 10.05 -16.16
N GLN A 168 -0.20 9.38 -17.30
CA GLN A 168 -1.41 9.54 -18.12
C GLN A 168 -2.70 9.07 -17.42
N ARG A 169 -2.58 8.28 -16.36
CA ARG A 169 -3.71 7.74 -15.60
C ARG A 169 -3.84 8.34 -14.19
N LYS A 170 -3.16 9.48 -13.95
CA LYS A 170 -3.17 10.16 -12.65
C LYS A 170 -4.58 10.45 -12.16
N ASP A 171 -5.41 11.10 -12.98
CA ASP A 171 -6.78 11.48 -12.58
C ASP A 171 -7.64 10.25 -12.25
N GLN A 172 -7.42 9.13 -12.96
CA GLN A 172 -8.11 7.89 -12.67
C GLN A 172 -7.66 7.30 -11.34
N PHE A 173 -6.36 7.30 -11.05
CA PHE A 173 -5.81 6.83 -9.78
C PHE A 173 -6.37 7.62 -8.60
N GLU A 174 -6.27 8.94 -8.66
CA GLU A 174 -6.77 9.84 -7.60
C GLU A 174 -8.28 9.70 -7.41
N THR A 175 -9.04 9.63 -8.51
CA THR A 175 -10.50 9.46 -8.48
C THR A 175 -10.90 8.12 -7.84
N LEU A 176 -10.27 7.02 -8.24
CA LEU A 176 -10.59 5.70 -7.71
C LEU A 176 -10.19 5.56 -6.24
N CYS A 177 -9.04 6.09 -5.82
CA CYS A 177 -8.65 6.11 -4.41
C CYS A 177 -9.66 6.88 -3.55
N LYS A 178 -10.12 8.04 -4.03
CA LYS A 178 -11.14 8.83 -3.34
C LYS A 178 -12.49 8.12 -3.31
N ALA A 179 -12.91 7.51 -4.43
CA ALA A 179 -14.13 6.73 -4.50
C ALA A 179 -14.11 5.53 -3.56
N LEU A 180 -12.98 4.81 -3.50
CA LEU A 180 -12.76 3.69 -2.57
C LEU A 180 -12.96 4.13 -1.11
N ALA A 181 -12.36 5.26 -0.72
CA ALA A 181 -12.47 5.81 0.63
C ALA A 181 -13.93 6.10 1.02
N ILE A 182 -14.67 6.78 0.13
CA ILE A 182 -16.05 7.16 0.35
C ILE A 182 -16.97 5.94 0.36
N ALA A 183 -16.83 5.05 -0.64
CA ALA A 183 -17.70 3.87 -0.80
C ALA A 183 -17.52 2.86 0.34
N ASN A 184 -16.31 2.66 0.83
CA ASN A 184 -16.00 1.77 1.94
C ASN A 184 -16.06 2.45 3.31
N GLN A 185 -16.28 3.77 3.36
CA GLN A 185 -16.30 4.54 4.61
C GLN A 185 -15.04 4.31 5.44
N SER A 186 -13.88 4.33 4.77
CA SER A 186 -12.57 3.98 5.30
C SER A 186 -11.56 5.09 5.00
N PHE A 187 -10.51 5.18 5.80
CA PHE A 187 -9.32 5.91 5.35
C PHE A 187 -8.67 5.14 4.21
N VAL A 188 -8.13 5.86 3.22
CA VAL A 188 -7.29 5.27 2.16
C VAL A 188 -5.91 5.91 2.21
N VAL A 189 -4.88 5.08 2.26
CA VAL A 189 -3.48 5.50 2.12
C VAL A 189 -2.96 4.97 0.80
N ALA A 190 -2.86 5.85 -0.19
CA ALA A 190 -2.42 5.52 -1.53
C ALA A 190 -0.99 6.02 -1.74
N SER A 191 -0.10 5.16 -2.20
CA SER A 191 1.32 5.45 -2.40
C SER A 191 1.72 5.13 -3.83
N ASP A 192 2.26 6.11 -4.56
CA ASP A 192 2.68 5.95 -5.95
C ASP A 192 4.12 6.40 -6.17
N GLY A 193 4.74 5.91 -7.24
CA GLY A 193 6.11 6.25 -7.61
C GLY A 193 6.27 7.74 -7.94
N ALA A 194 7.45 8.31 -7.61
CA ALA A 194 7.79 9.72 -7.89
C ALA A 194 8.55 9.94 -9.20
N ASN A 195 8.78 8.89 -10.00
CA ASN A 195 9.43 8.99 -11.30
C ASN A 195 8.62 9.90 -12.25
N ASP A 196 9.26 10.53 -13.20
CA ASP A 196 8.59 11.52 -14.07
C ASP A 196 7.51 10.91 -14.98
N THR A 197 7.58 9.60 -15.19
CA THR A 197 6.59 8.80 -15.92
C THR A 197 5.43 8.32 -15.03
N MET A 198 5.53 8.43 -13.71
CA MET A 198 4.53 7.96 -12.74
C MET A 198 3.48 9.04 -12.45
N ALA A 199 2.34 8.60 -11.95
CA ALA A 199 1.22 9.47 -11.62
C ALA A 199 1.55 10.42 -10.46
N LYS A 200 2.42 9.99 -9.55
CA LYS A 200 2.53 10.65 -8.25
C LYS A 200 1.14 10.61 -7.58
N GLY A 201 0.73 11.63 -6.86
CA GLY A 201 -0.63 11.66 -6.29
C GLY A 201 -0.78 10.80 -5.04
N SER A 202 0.36 10.42 -4.42
CA SER A 202 0.34 9.77 -3.12
C SER A 202 -0.45 10.61 -2.12
N SER A 203 -1.34 9.95 -1.36
CA SER A 203 -2.31 10.67 -0.55
C SER A 203 -2.81 9.86 0.64
N VAL A 204 -3.26 10.59 1.67
CA VAL A 204 -4.11 10.08 2.73
C VAL A 204 -5.50 10.67 2.52
N ILE A 205 -6.52 9.84 2.45
CA ILE A 205 -7.88 10.22 2.13
C ILE A 205 -8.79 9.80 3.28
N THR A 206 -9.64 10.71 3.77
CA THR A 206 -10.60 10.41 4.85
C THR A 206 -11.84 9.69 4.32
N PRO A 207 -12.64 9.04 5.19
CA PRO A 207 -13.93 8.46 4.82
C PRO A 207 -14.89 9.48 4.16
N TYR A 208 -14.72 10.77 4.45
CA TYR A 208 -15.52 11.87 3.86
C TYR A 208 -14.99 12.35 2.51
N GLY A 209 -13.88 11.77 2.01
CA GLY A 209 -13.27 12.16 0.74
C GLY A 209 -12.40 13.42 0.82
N VAL A 210 -11.99 13.86 2.03
CA VAL A 210 -10.95 14.89 2.17
C VAL A 210 -9.61 14.28 1.81
N VAL A 211 -8.84 14.96 0.94
CA VAL A 211 -7.58 14.44 0.38
C VAL A 211 -6.40 15.27 0.89
N TYR A 212 -5.49 14.62 1.59
CA TYR A 212 -4.18 15.16 1.96
C TYR A 212 -3.16 14.65 0.96
N LYS A 213 -2.65 15.51 0.07
CA LYS A 213 -1.64 15.15 -0.94
C LYS A 213 -0.65 16.27 -1.20
N ASN A 214 0.54 15.90 -1.66
CA ASN A 214 1.54 16.84 -2.14
C ASN A 214 2.51 16.14 -3.11
N ASP A 215 2.37 16.39 -4.40
CA ASP A 215 3.17 15.76 -5.47
C ASP A 215 4.66 16.14 -5.44
N LYS A 216 5.04 17.13 -4.62
CA LYS A 216 6.44 17.61 -4.49
C LYS A 216 7.15 17.02 -3.27
N LYS A 217 6.42 16.34 -2.37
CA LYS A 217 6.98 15.75 -1.16
C LYS A 217 7.11 14.24 -1.28
N GLU A 218 8.19 13.71 -0.74
CA GLU A 218 8.41 12.25 -0.65
C GLU A 218 7.59 11.61 0.47
N CYS A 219 7.24 12.37 1.51
CA CYS A 219 6.37 11.93 2.59
C CYS A 219 5.10 12.80 2.60
N VAL A 220 3.98 12.19 2.27
CA VAL A 220 2.65 12.78 2.46
C VAL A 220 2.07 12.21 3.74
N GLN A 221 1.66 13.06 4.67
CA GLN A 221 1.17 12.62 5.98
C GLN A 221 -0.14 13.29 6.36
N ALA A 222 -0.91 12.60 7.19
CA ALA A 222 -2.04 13.16 7.90
C ALA A 222 -2.17 12.52 9.28
N GLN A 223 -2.44 13.33 10.30
CA GLN A 223 -2.90 12.86 11.59
C GLN A 223 -4.41 12.70 11.54
N VAL A 224 -4.92 11.51 11.85
CA VAL A 224 -6.32 11.15 11.70
C VAL A 224 -6.94 10.64 13.01
N ASP A 225 -8.23 10.86 13.19
CA ASP A 225 -9.04 10.25 14.25
C ASP A 225 -9.78 9.04 13.66
N LEU A 226 -9.34 7.84 13.97
CA LEU A 226 -9.91 6.60 13.42
C LEU A 226 -11.40 6.40 13.76
N ARG A 227 -11.93 7.13 14.75
CA ARG A 227 -13.36 7.13 15.05
C ARG A 227 -14.24 7.73 13.94
N GLU A 228 -13.63 8.44 12.97
CA GLU A 228 -14.37 8.98 11.83
C GLU A 228 -15.03 7.88 10.99
N THR A 229 -14.42 6.70 10.89
CA THR A 229 -15.03 5.55 10.20
C THR A 229 -16.31 5.09 10.90
N SER A 230 -16.23 4.88 12.22
CA SER A 230 -17.41 4.47 13.01
C SER A 230 -18.49 5.54 13.03
N LYS A 231 -18.13 6.83 13.10
CA LYS A 231 -19.10 7.94 13.00
C LYS A 231 -19.81 7.92 11.66
N MET A 232 -19.05 7.81 10.55
CA MET A 232 -19.65 7.82 9.22
C MET A 232 -20.57 6.62 9.00
N ARG A 233 -20.16 5.40 9.41
CA ARG A 233 -20.97 4.18 9.31
C ARG A 233 -22.24 4.24 10.14
N LYS A 234 -22.20 4.98 11.26
CA LYS A 234 -23.39 5.22 12.10
C LYS A 234 -24.41 6.13 11.44
N TYR A 235 -23.99 7.12 10.67
CA TYR A 235 -24.89 8.09 10.03
C TYR A 235 -25.32 7.66 8.61
N ILE A 236 -24.46 6.97 7.88
CA ILE A 236 -24.72 6.55 6.50
C ILE A 236 -24.65 5.03 6.44
N HIS A 237 -25.82 4.39 6.47
CA HIS A 237 -25.94 2.94 6.48
C HIS A 237 -25.77 2.36 5.08
N THR A 238 -24.60 1.76 4.81
CA THR A 238 -24.28 1.08 3.55
C THR A 238 -24.24 -0.44 3.68
N GLY A 239 -24.62 -0.98 4.84
CA GLY A 239 -24.51 -2.40 5.17
C GLY A 239 -23.13 -2.79 5.74
N ILE A 240 -22.19 -1.85 5.87
CA ILE A 240 -20.90 -2.07 6.51
C ILE A 240 -21.11 -2.14 8.03
N GLN A 241 -20.64 -3.23 8.65
CA GLN A 241 -20.76 -3.41 10.10
C GLN A 241 -19.90 -2.38 10.85
N ILE A 242 -20.45 -1.87 11.95
CA ILE A 242 -19.71 -1.01 12.88
C ILE A 242 -18.95 -1.92 13.83
N ASN A 243 -17.63 -1.84 13.82
CA ASN A 243 -16.82 -2.44 14.87
C ASN A 243 -16.96 -1.55 16.13
N LEU A 244 -17.67 -2.07 17.16
CA LEU A 244 -17.85 -1.42 18.45
C LEU A 244 -16.63 -1.68 19.35
#